data_9fd958cbccb39066def63523e6175459
#
_entry.id   9fd958cbccb39066def63523e6175459
#
_cell.length_a   1.000
_cell.length_b   1.000
_cell.length_c   1.000
_cell.angle_alpha   90.00
_cell.angle_beta   90.00
_cell.angle_gamma   90.00
#
_symmetry.space_group_name_H-M   'P 1'
#
loop_
_entity.id
_entity.type
_entity.pdbx_description
1 polymer ?
#
loop_
_entity_poly.entity_id
_entity_poly.type
_entity_poly.pdbx_seq_one_letter_code
_entity_poly.pdbx_strand_id
1 'polypeptide(L)'
;MFSKNVRAGHEVRSLELIDKILDRHNGRISETEMTAWLLARDYELALEVNSAAQNFWVMDILLREFPDARFVLTIRDCYSWLNSHINQRLRFPNVDPRWAMLRELRLSPNARVYESGEQVLKEKDLYSLDAHFSHWTLHNARVLAEVPAGRLLVVRTDQIGQRALEIAGFAGLPPHAVRLHRTHEYKNPIKQEIVRQIDRDFLERKVEQHCRPLMTRFFPEIKSLDDAKL
;
A
#
# COMPACT_ATOMS: atom_id res chain seq x y z
N MET A 1 -13.53 -1.92 -9.48
CA MET A 1 -13.95 -3.33 -9.37
C MET A 1 -15.44 -3.46 -9.02
N PHE A 2 -15.99 -2.66 -8.12
CA PHE A 2 -17.39 -2.80 -7.68
C PHE A 2 -18.38 -2.01 -8.53
N SER A 3 -19.66 -2.43 -8.51
CA SER A 3 -20.76 -1.75 -9.21
C SER A 3 -21.13 -0.42 -8.53
N LYS A 4 -21.87 0.44 -9.23
CA LYS A 4 -22.34 1.73 -8.67
C LYS A 4 -23.30 1.57 -7.48
N ASN A 5 -23.86 0.38 -7.30
CA ASN A 5 -24.77 0.07 -6.19
C ASN A 5 -24.03 -0.27 -4.89
N VAL A 6 -22.69 -0.46 -4.94
CA VAL A 6 -21.84 -0.63 -3.78
C VAL A 6 -21.23 0.72 -3.44
N ARG A 7 -21.38 1.15 -2.20
CA ARG A 7 -20.71 2.35 -1.67
C ARG A 7 -19.23 2.05 -1.44
N ALA A 8 -18.48 1.96 -2.53
CA ALA A 8 -17.04 1.72 -2.52
C ALA A 8 -16.29 3.02 -2.79
N GLY A 9 -15.38 3.36 -1.92
CA GLY A 9 -14.55 4.55 -2.03
C GLY A 9 -13.06 4.23 -2.12
N HIS A 10 -12.34 4.98 -2.96
CA HIS A 10 -10.88 4.95 -3.02
C HIS A 10 -10.34 6.30 -2.56
N GLU A 11 -9.62 6.29 -1.44
CA GLU A 11 -9.00 7.48 -0.83
C GLU A 11 -9.97 8.66 -0.60
N VAL A 12 -11.23 8.35 -0.27
CA VAL A 12 -12.26 9.37 -0.01
C VAL A 12 -11.85 10.19 1.22
N ARG A 13 -11.85 11.53 1.08
CA ARG A 13 -11.40 12.49 2.09
C ARG A 13 -9.99 12.13 2.64
N SER A 14 -9.10 11.70 1.75
CA SER A 14 -7.76 11.23 2.13
C SER A 14 -6.91 12.32 2.78
N LEU A 15 -7.04 13.57 2.34
CA LEU A 15 -6.27 14.68 2.90
C LEU A 15 -6.63 14.95 4.37
N GLU A 16 -7.91 14.87 4.72
CA GLU A 16 -8.34 15.01 6.11
C GLU A 16 -7.82 13.86 6.99
N LEU A 17 -7.85 12.62 6.46
CA LEU A 17 -7.28 11.49 7.17
C LEU A 17 -5.78 11.64 7.37
N ILE A 18 -5.05 12.14 6.36
CA ILE A 18 -3.62 12.42 6.48
C ILE A 18 -3.35 13.48 7.56
N ASP A 19 -4.11 14.57 7.58
CA ASP A 19 -3.99 15.60 8.63
C ASP A 19 -4.13 14.98 10.02
N LYS A 20 -5.14 14.15 10.24
CA LYS A 20 -5.36 13.46 11.52
C LYS A 20 -4.27 12.47 11.88
N ILE A 21 -3.74 11.72 10.90
CA ILE A 21 -2.61 10.82 11.12
C ILE A 21 -1.37 11.62 11.55
N LEU A 22 -1.05 12.73 10.88
CA LEU A 22 0.07 13.59 11.20
C LEU A 22 -0.12 14.27 12.58
N ASP A 23 -1.33 14.70 12.90
CA ASP A 23 -1.66 15.30 14.19
C ASP A 23 -1.50 14.28 15.33
N ARG A 24 -1.98 13.05 15.16
CA ARG A 24 -1.77 11.95 16.11
C ARG A 24 -0.28 11.63 16.28
N HIS A 25 0.45 11.51 15.18
CA HIS A 25 1.89 11.24 15.22
C HIS A 25 2.68 12.31 15.97
N ASN A 26 2.30 13.57 15.79
CA ASN A 26 2.96 14.71 16.45
C ASN A 26 2.40 15.02 17.86
N GLY A 27 1.51 14.18 18.40
CA GLY A 27 0.90 14.37 19.72
C GLY A 27 -0.03 15.59 19.83
N ARG A 28 -0.53 16.11 18.69
CA ARG A 28 -1.47 17.25 18.66
C ARG A 28 -2.92 16.84 18.93
N ILE A 29 -3.24 15.59 18.72
CA ILE A 29 -4.53 14.98 19.11
C ILE A 29 -4.28 13.70 19.88
N SER A 30 -5.17 13.40 20.80
CA SER A 30 -5.16 12.18 21.59
C SER A 30 -5.70 10.98 20.79
N GLU A 31 -5.46 9.78 21.32
CA GLU A 31 -6.05 8.53 20.80
C GLU A 31 -7.57 8.59 20.79
N THR A 32 -8.18 9.15 21.83
CA THR A 32 -9.64 9.31 21.98
C THR A 32 -10.20 10.23 20.91
N GLU A 33 -9.55 11.38 20.63
CA GLU A 33 -9.97 12.31 19.59
C GLU A 33 -9.84 11.70 18.19
N MET A 34 -8.75 10.97 17.92
CA MET A 34 -8.57 10.25 16.65
C MET A 34 -9.66 9.19 16.45
N THR A 35 -9.95 8.42 17.48
CA THR A 35 -11.00 7.39 17.45
C THR A 35 -12.37 8.01 17.21
N ALA A 36 -12.76 9.06 17.95
CA ALA A 36 -14.03 9.75 17.76
C ALA A 36 -14.17 10.31 16.33
N TRP A 37 -13.09 10.89 15.79
CA TRP A 37 -13.09 11.40 14.43
C TRP A 37 -13.28 10.28 13.38
N LEU A 38 -12.61 9.13 13.56
CA LEU A 38 -12.75 7.99 12.63
C LEU A 38 -14.16 7.42 12.65
N LEU A 39 -14.78 7.30 13.82
CA LEU A 39 -16.17 6.83 13.94
C LEU A 39 -17.15 7.81 13.26
N ALA A 40 -16.99 9.12 13.48
CA ALA A 40 -17.79 10.14 12.81
C ALA A 40 -17.63 10.11 11.28
N ARG A 41 -16.38 9.99 10.81
CA ARG A 41 -16.06 9.87 9.39
C ARG A 41 -16.70 8.62 8.75
N ASP A 42 -16.65 7.48 9.43
CA ASP A 42 -17.26 6.24 8.95
C ASP A 42 -18.77 6.39 8.83
N TYR A 43 -19.42 6.95 9.85
CA TYR A 43 -20.85 7.24 9.85
C TYR A 43 -21.26 8.15 8.71
N GLU A 44 -20.52 9.25 8.46
CA GLU A 44 -20.78 10.21 7.38
C GLU A 44 -20.60 9.60 5.98
N LEU A 45 -19.52 8.83 5.78
CA LEU A 45 -19.20 8.24 4.49
C LEU A 45 -20.03 7.00 4.19
N ALA A 46 -20.42 6.26 5.22
CA ALA A 46 -21.21 5.03 5.17
C ALA A 46 -20.74 4.06 4.08
N LEU A 47 -19.41 3.88 3.91
CA LEU A 47 -18.84 3.03 2.88
C LEU A 47 -18.97 1.55 3.24
N GLU A 48 -19.39 0.75 2.28
CA GLU A 48 -19.33 -0.72 2.37
C GLU A 48 -17.91 -1.23 2.09
N VAL A 49 -17.16 -0.51 1.24
CA VAL A 49 -15.76 -0.82 0.94
C VAL A 49 -14.93 0.46 0.97
N ASN A 50 -13.98 0.51 1.88
CA ASN A 50 -13.02 1.61 1.99
C ASN A 50 -11.63 1.16 1.53
N SER A 51 -11.15 1.68 0.40
CA SER A 51 -9.82 1.40 -0.16
C SER A 51 -8.93 2.62 0.00
N ALA A 52 -8.06 2.61 1.01
CA ALA A 52 -7.10 3.68 1.24
C ALA A 52 -5.80 3.14 1.85
N ALA A 53 -4.66 3.52 1.29
CA ALA A 53 -3.35 3.15 1.84
C ALA A 53 -3.13 3.71 3.25
N GLN A 54 -3.79 4.82 3.58
CA GLN A 54 -3.75 5.49 4.88
C GLN A 54 -4.37 4.65 6.01
N ASN A 55 -5.25 3.69 5.70
CA ASN A 55 -5.85 2.80 6.69
C ASN A 55 -4.80 2.03 7.51
N PHE A 56 -3.61 1.82 6.94
CA PHE A 56 -2.46 1.24 7.64
C PHE A 56 -2.10 1.99 8.93
N TRP A 57 -2.21 3.32 8.93
CA TRP A 57 -1.81 4.18 10.06
C TRP A 57 -2.82 4.21 11.20
N VAL A 58 -4.01 3.74 10.93
CA VAL A 58 -5.12 3.70 11.89
C VAL A 58 -5.68 2.28 12.08
N MET A 59 -4.90 1.29 11.65
CA MET A 59 -5.33 -0.11 11.66
C MET A 59 -5.66 -0.61 13.08
N ASP A 60 -4.92 -0.17 14.07
CA ASP A 60 -5.18 -0.43 15.50
C ASP A 60 -6.58 0.00 15.92
N ILE A 61 -7.00 1.20 15.52
CA ILE A 61 -8.35 1.71 15.81
C ILE A 61 -9.39 0.92 14.98
N LEU A 62 -9.12 0.69 13.69
CA LEU A 62 -10.03 -0.07 12.83
C LEU A 62 -10.28 -1.49 13.35
N LEU A 63 -9.25 -2.15 13.86
CA LEU A 63 -9.38 -3.49 14.45
C LEU A 63 -10.21 -3.52 15.72
N ARG A 64 -10.08 -2.49 16.54
CA ARG A 64 -10.76 -2.37 17.84
C ARG A 64 -12.20 -1.93 17.70
N GLU A 65 -12.43 -0.85 16.95
CA GLU A 65 -13.75 -0.20 16.89
C GLU A 65 -14.71 -0.84 15.87
N PHE A 66 -14.18 -1.61 14.91
CA PHE A 66 -14.97 -2.28 13.88
C PHE A 66 -14.73 -3.80 13.91
N PRO A 67 -15.25 -4.52 14.93
CA PRO A 67 -14.97 -5.94 15.14
C PRO A 67 -15.41 -6.84 13.99
N ASP A 68 -16.45 -6.44 13.24
CA ASP A 68 -16.98 -7.18 12.09
C ASP A 68 -16.32 -6.80 10.76
N ALA A 69 -15.47 -5.76 10.73
CA ALA A 69 -14.79 -5.34 9.53
C ALA A 69 -13.82 -6.41 9.02
N ARG A 70 -13.82 -6.62 7.71
CA ARG A 70 -12.93 -7.55 7.01
C ARG A 70 -11.87 -6.79 6.25
N PHE A 71 -10.67 -7.32 6.21
CA PHE A 71 -9.50 -6.68 5.63
C PHE A 71 -9.01 -7.46 4.43
N VAL A 72 -8.76 -6.78 3.32
CA VAL A 72 -8.14 -7.37 2.14
C VAL A 72 -6.76 -6.75 1.97
N LEU A 73 -5.71 -7.57 2.16
CA LEU A 73 -4.35 -7.18 1.84
C LEU A 73 -4.05 -7.55 0.40
N THR A 74 -3.86 -6.55 -0.46
CA THR A 74 -3.31 -6.78 -1.79
C THR A 74 -1.80 -6.70 -1.72
N ILE A 75 -1.12 -7.82 -2.00
CA ILE A 75 0.35 -7.91 -1.98
C ILE A 75 0.90 -8.02 -3.40
N ARG A 76 1.99 -7.33 -3.65
CA ARG A 76 2.72 -7.36 -4.92
C ARG A 76 4.18 -7.74 -4.65
N ASP A 77 4.83 -8.44 -5.59
CA ASP A 77 6.26 -8.69 -5.45
C ASP A 77 7.06 -7.38 -5.31
N CYS A 78 8.16 -7.42 -4.58
CA CYS A 78 8.88 -6.21 -4.19
C CYS A 78 9.50 -5.46 -5.38
N TYR A 79 9.89 -6.15 -6.45
CA TYR A 79 10.47 -5.50 -7.63
C TYR A 79 9.43 -4.72 -8.42
N SER A 80 8.32 -5.35 -8.78
CA SER A 80 7.25 -4.68 -9.52
C SER A 80 6.50 -3.66 -8.66
N TRP A 81 6.47 -3.86 -7.32
CA TRP A 81 5.98 -2.84 -6.40
C TRP A 81 6.90 -1.60 -6.41
N LEU A 82 8.22 -1.79 -6.28
CA LEU A 82 9.21 -0.71 -6.33
C LEU A 82 9.08 0.07 -7.63
N ASN A 83 9.05 -0.64 -8.77
CA ASN A 83 8.89 -0.02 -10.08
C ASN A 83 7.60 0.81 -10.18
N SER A 84 6.49 0.27 -9.70
CA SER A 84 5.21 0.98 -9.68
C SER A 84 5.25 2.23 -8.81
N HIS A 85 5.86 2.13 -7.62
CA HIS A 85 5.95 3.22 -6.66
C HIS A 85 6.84 4.37 -7.16
N ILE A 86 7.99 4.05 -7.76
CA ILE A 86 8.88 5.01 -8.41
C ILE A 86 8.17 5.70 -9.58
N ASN A 87 7.54 4.94 -10.47
CA ASN A 87 6.84 5.51 -11.63
C ASN A 87 5.66 6.41 -11.21
N GLN A 88 4.95 6.07 -10.13
CA GLN A 88 3.92 6.93 -9.57
C GLN A 88 4.49 8.25 -9.05
N ARG A 89 5.61 8.20 -8.32
CA ARG A 89 6.28 9.39 -7.80
C ARG A 89 6.75 10.33 -8.90
N LEU A 90 7.33 9.77 -9.97
CA LEU A 90 7.82 10.54 -11.12
C LEU A 90 6.67 11.14 -11.95
N ARG A 91 5.54 10.44 -12.03
CA ARG A 91 4.35 10.94 -12.72
C ARG A 91 3.68 12.11 -12.00
N PHE A 92 3.69 12.09 -10.67
CA PHE A 92 3.03 13.08 -9.83
C PHE A 92 4.04 13.77 -8.90
N PRO A 93 4.95 14.61 -9.45
CA PRO A 93 5.99 15.27 -8.66
C PRO A 93 5.39 16.30 -7.69
N ASN A 94 4.38 17.04 -8.13
CA ASN A 94 3.72 18.09 -7.36
C ASN A 94 2.45 17.54 -6.71
N VAL A 95 2.59 17.02 -5.50
CA VAL A 95 1.48 16.58 -4.68
C VAL A 95 1.23 17.59 -3.56
N ASP A 96 0.01 17.56 -3.01
CA ASP A 96 -0.31 18.32 -1.79
C ASP A 96 0.77 18.05 -0.70
N PRO A 97 1.25 19.09 0.01
CA PRO A 97 2.32 18.95 1.02
C PRO A 97 2.04 17.87 2.08
N ARG A 98 0.79 17.63 2.42
CA ARG A 98 0.37 16.57 3.36
C ARG A 98 0.79 15.17 2.89
N TRP A 99 0.68 14.90 1.59
CA TRP A 99 1.18 13.66 1.01
C TRP A 99 2.71 13.54 1.11
N ALA A 100 3.43 14.65 0.96
CA ALA A 100 4.87 14.66 1.14
C ALA A 100 5.24 14.35 2.60
N MET A 101 4.58 14.98 3.56
CA MET A 101 4.80 14.74 5.00
C MET A 101 4.49 13.28 5.38
N LEU A 102 3.38 12.72 4.89
CA LEU A 102 3.05 11.31 5.15
C LEU A 102 4.07 10.36 4.53
N ARG A 103 4.65 10.69 3.37
CA ARG A 103 5.73 9.90 2.77
C ARG A 103 7.00 9.94 3.58
N GLU A 104 7.41 11.11 4.05
CA GLU A 104 8.57 11.23 4.94
C GLU A 104 8.36 10.38 6.22
N LEU A 105 7.19 10.45 6.82
CA LEU A 105 6.84 9.60 7.96
C LEU A 105 6.92 8.11 7.62
N ARG A 106 6.44 7.72 6.44
CA ARG A 106 6.40 6.33 5.95
C ARG A 106 7.79 5.74 5.72
N LEU A 107 8.72 6.54 5.19
CA LEU A 107 10.01 6.09 4.66
C LEU A 107 11.20 6.47 5.53
N SER A 108 10.99 7.31 6.58
CA SER A 108 11.97 7.61 7.62
C SER A 108 12.36 6.33 8.41
N PRO A 109 13.60 6.21 8.97
CA PRO A 109 14.64 7.26 9.03
C PRO A 109 15.60 7.28 7.83
N ASN A 110 15.63 6.26 6.98
CA ASN A 110 16.66 6.10 5.95
C ASN A 110 16.25 6.61 4.58
N ALA A 111 15.21 7.46 4.53
CA ALA A 111 14.56 7.87 3.29
C ALA A 111 15.54 8.42 2.22
N ARG A 112 16.61 9.11 2.63
CA ARG A 112 17.56 9.78 1.74
C ARG A 112 19.02 9.44 2.05
N VAL A 113 19.26 8.28 2.64
CA VAL A 113 20.61 7.74 2.83
C VAL A 113 20.90 6.79 1.67
N TYR A 114 21.83 7.15 0.79
CA TYR A 114 22.09 6.41 -0.45
C TYR A 114 23.47 5.78 -0.44
N GLU A 115 23.54 4.57 -0.97
CA GLU A 115 24.78 3.87 -1.27
C GLU A 115 25.15 4.01 -2.77
N SER A 116 26.37 3.59 -3.15
CA SER A 116 26.90 3.77 -4.51
C SER A 116 26.06 3.07 -5.59
N GLY A 117 25.43 1.93 -5.26
CA GLY A 117 24.67 1.14 -6.24
C GLY A 117 23.31 1.73 -6.63
N GLU A 118 22.85 2.80 -5.95
CA GLU A 118 21.52 3.40 -6.17
C GLU A 118 21.55 4.89 -6.50
N GLN A 119 22.67 5.40 -7.05
CA GLN A 119 22.83 6.84 -7.32
C GLN A 119 21.75 7.40 -8.24
N VAL A 120 21.21 6.61 -9.16
CA VAL A 120 20.08 7.00 -10.00
C VAL A 120 18.85 7.41 -9.19
N LEU A 121 18.62 6.82 -8.03
CA LEU A 121 17.51 7.22 -7.14
C LEU A 121 17.76 8.59 -6.54
N LYS A 122 18.98 8.87 -6.09
CA LYS A 122 19.40 10.18 -5.58
C LYS A 122 19.27 11.27 -6.62
N GLU A 123 19.77 11.03 -7.84
CA GLU A 123 19.73 11.97 -8.96
C GLU A 123 18.30 12.35 -9.38
N LYS A 124 17.36 11.46 -9.17
CA LYS A 124 15.93 11.67 -9.48
C LYS A 124 15.08 12.10 -8.30
N ASP A 125 15.69 12.50 -7.19
CA ASP A 125 14.99 12.88 -5.94
C ASP A 125 13.99 11.80 -5.46
N LEU A 126 14.37 10.54 -5.62
CA LEU A 126 13.64 9.37 -5.13
C LEU A 126 14.22 8.93 -3.79
N TYR A 127 13.52 8.08 -3.07
CA TYR A 127 14.00 7.53 -1.79
C TYR A 127 14.94 6.34 -2.02
N SER A 128 15.77 6.01 -0.99
CA SER A 128 16.69 4.89 -1.03
C SER A 128 15.98 3.52 -1.10
N LEU A 129 16.69 2.48 -1.53
CA LEU A 129 16.15 1.11 -1.52
C LEU A 129 15.85 0.63 -0.11
N ASP A 130 16.70 0.98 0.88
CA ASP A 130 16.44 0.62 2.27
C ASP A 130 15.10 1.17 2.77
N ALA A 131 14.80 2.42 2.47
CA ALA A 131 13.55 3.04 2.82
C ALA A 131 12.35 2.36 2.13
N HIS A 132 12.45 2.12 0.83
CA HIS A 132 11.40 1.47 0.07
C HIS A 132 11.12 0.05 0.57
N PHE A 133 12.15 -0.78 0.69
CA PHE A 133 11.99 -2.19 1.03
C PHE A 133 11.66 -2.40 2.51
N SER A 134 12.20 -1.60 3.41
CA SER A 134 11.77 -1.60 4.82
C SER A 134 10.28 -1.28 4.93
N HIS A 135 9.80 -0.26 4.21
CA HIS A 135 8.37 0.05 4.20
C HIS A 135 7.53 -1.07 3.61
N TRP A 136 7.93 -1.65 2.45
CA TRP A 136 7.21 -2.77 1.84
C TRP A 136 7.07 -3.94 2.80
N THR A 137 8.16 -4.29 3.47
CA THR A 137 8.20 -5.39 4.43
C THR A 137 7.38 -5.07 5.68
N LEU A 138 7.58 -3.89 6.28
CA LEU A 138 6.86 -3.48 7.47
C LEU A 138 5.34 -3.44 7.24
N HIS A 139 4.90 -2.85 6.13
CA HIS A 139 3.47 -2.77 5.79
C HIS A 139 2.84 -4.15 5.69
N ASN A 140 3.44 -5.04 4.91
CA ASN A 140 2.88 -6.37 4.70
C ASN A 140 2.95 -7.23 5.96
N ALA A 141 4.11 -7.23 6.64
CA ALA A 141 4.32 -8.02 7.86
C ALA A 141 3.38 -7.59 8.99
N ARG A 142 3.19 -6.29 9.18
CA ARG A 142 2.30 -5.75 10.20
C ARG A 142 0.85 -6.16 9.97
N VAL A 143 0.33 -6.02 8.74
CA VAL A 143 -1.03 -6.45 8.42
C VAL A 143 -1.21 -7.95 8.66
N LEU A 144 -0.22 -8.77 8.24
CA LEU A 144 -0.25 -10.22 8.43
C LEU A 144 -0.20 -10.65 9.91
N ALA A 145 0.43 -9.86 10.77
CA ALA A 145 0.59 -10.16 12.19
C ALA A 145 -0.59 -9.65 13.03
N GLU A 146 -1.10 -8.46 12.73
CA GLU A 146 -2.09 -7.78 13.60
C GLU A 146 -3.54 -8.10 13.22
N VAL A 147 -3.83 -8.33 11.91
CA VAL A 147 -5.20 -8.64 11.49
C VAL A 147 -5.52 -10.12 11.77
N PRO A 148 -6.57 -10.44 12.56
CA PRO A 148 -6.96 -11.81 12.83
C PRO A 148 -7.21 -12.61 11.54
N ALA A 149 -6.74 -13.86 11.47
CA ALA A 149 -6.80 -14.69 10.25
C ALA A 149 -8.22 -14.83 9.68
N GLY A 150 -9.26 -14.92 10.54
CA GLY A 150 -10.65 -14.99 10.09
C GLY A 150 -11.21 -13.69 9.50
N ARG A 151 -10.49 -12.58 9.65
CA ARG A 151 -10.85 -11.25 9.14
C ARG A 151 -9.92 -10.75 8.02
N LEU A 152 -8.94 -11.56 7.61
CA LEU A 152 -7.93 -11.20 6.61
C LEU A 152 -8.02 -12.09 5.37
N LEU A 153 -8.17 -11.47 4.20
CA LEU A 153 -7.95 -12.11 2.91
C LEU A 153 -6.68 -11.53 2.27
N VAL A 154 -5.70 -12.39 1.95
CA VAL A 154 -4.49 -11.96 1.24
C VAL A 154 -4.64 -12.31 -0.24
N VAL A 155 -4.44 -11.33 -1.11
CA VAL A 155 -4.58 -11.47 -2.56
C VAL A 155 -3.35 -10.89 -3.26
N ARG A 156 -2.71 -11.68 -4.11
CA ARG A 156 -1.66 -11.14 -5.00
C ARG A 156 -2.28 -10.17 -6.00
N THR A 157 -1.61 -9.04 -6.21
CA THR A 157 -2.14 -7.97 -7.09
C THR A 157 -2.38 -8.45 -8.53
N ASP A 158 -1.58 -9.39 -9.03
CA ASP A 158 -1.74 -9.99 -10.35
C ASP A 158 -2.94 -10.95 -10.45
N GLN A 159 -3.50 -11.37 -9.32
CA GLN A 159 -4.64 -12.30 -9.23
C GLN A 159 -5.97 -11.60 -8.91
N ILE A 160 -5.99 -10.28 -8.68
CA ILE A 160 -7.21 -9.54 -8.28
C ILE A 160 -8.36 -9.80 -9.27
N GLY A 161 -8.08 -9.79 -10.57
CA GLY A 161 -9.11 -10.04 -11.59
C GLY A 161 -9.73 -11.43 -11.49
N GLN A 162 -8.90 -12.45 -11.31
CA GLN A 162 -9.32 -13.86 -11.21
C GLN A 162 -10.07 -14.14 -9.89
N ARG A 163 -9.66 -13.47 -8.80
CA ARG A 163 -10.22 -13.63 -7.46
C ARG A 163 -11.27 -12.57 -7.09
N ALA A 164 -11.77 -11.80 -8.07
CA ALA A 164 -12.69 -10.70 -7.81
C ALA A 164 -14.01 -11.14 -7.13
N LEU A 165 -14.56 -12.29 -7.48
CA LEU A 165 -15.75 -12.85 -6.84
C LEU A 165 -15.47 -13.34 -5.42
N GLU A 166 -14.31 -13.92 -5.16
CA GLU A 166 -13.87 -14.31 -3.83
C GLU A 166 -13.70 -13.10 -2.93
N ILE A 167 -13.06 -12.03 -3.44
CA ILE A 167 -12.90 -10.76 -2.72
C ILE A 167 -14.27 -10.18 -2.36
N ALA A 168 -15.22 -10.17 -3.30
CA ALA A 168 -16.58 -9.68 -3.04
C ALA A 168 -17.29 -10.53 -1.99
N GLY A 169 -17.27 -11.85 -2.12
CA GLY A 169 -17.88 -12.77 -1.15
C GLY A 169 -17.25 -12.61 0.25
N PHE A 170 -15.92 -12.46 0.33
CA PHE A 170 -15.23 -12.18 1.58
C PHE A 170 -15.66 -10.83 2.17
N ALA A 171 -15.88 -9.81 1.34
CA ALA A 171 -16.40 -8.52 1.78
C ALA A 171 -17.91 -8.52 2.12
N GLY A 172 -18.59 -9.66 1.99
CA GLY A 172 -20.04 -9.77 2.22
C GLY A 172 -20.89 -9.19 1.10
N LEU A 173 -20.31 -8.99 -0.08
CA LEU A 173 -21.00 -8.42 -1.24
C LEU A 173 -21.49 -9.52 -2.20
N PRO A 174 -22.66 -9.32 -2.82
CA PRO A 174 -23.21 -10.31 -3.75
C PRO A 174 -22.39 -10.34 -5.07
N PRO A 175 -22.37 -11.47 -5.80
CA PRO A 175 -21.61 -11.61 -7.04
C PRO A 175 -21.91 -10.55 -8.10
N HIS A 176 -23.16 -10.10 -8.23
CA HIS A 176 -23.55 -9.05 -9.19
C HIS A 176 -22.99 -7.66 -8.85
N ALA A 177 -22.43 -7.48 -7.65
CA ALA A 177 -21.73 -6.27 -7.27
C ALA A 177 -20.37 -6.11 -7.97
N VAL A 178 -19.83 -7.17 -8.61
CA VAL A 178 -18.52 -7.17 -9.26
C VAL A 178 -18.62 -6.80 -10.74
N ARG A 179 -17.77 -5.87 -11.18
CA ARG A 179 -17.56 -5.53 -12.60
C ARG A 179 -16.19 -6.04 -13.04
N LEU A 180 -16.14 -7.24 -13.59
CA LEU A 180 -14.89 -7.91 -13.96
C LEU A 180 -14.06 -7.10 -14.96
N HIS A 181 -14.70 -6.36 -15.89
CA HIS A 181 -14.00 -5.53 -16.88
C HIS A 181 -13.29 -4.30 -16.28
N ARG A 182 -13.53 -3.97 -15.00
CA ARG A 182 -12.95 -2.82 -14.30
C ARG A 182 -11.88 -3.18 -13.27
N THR A 183 -11.35 -4.39 -13.32
CA THR A 183 -10.33 -4.85 -12.37
C THR A 183 -8.93 -4.29 -12.65
N HIS A 184 -8.71 -3.62 -13.79
CA HIS A 184 -7.40 -3.11 -14.24
C HIS A 184 -7.42 -1.61 -14.61
N GLU A 185 -8.20 -0.78 -13.92
CA GLU A 185 -8.41 0.63 -14.30
C GLU A 185 -7.18 1.55 -14.11
N TYR A 186 -6.24 1.19 -13.23
CA TYR A 186 -5.09 2.06 -12.90
C TYR A 186 -3.77 1.53 -13.47
N LYS A 187 -3.68 1.37 -14.78
CA LYS A 187 -2.37 1.12 -15.42
C LYS A 187 -1.63 2.45 -15.58
N ASN A 188 -0.40 2.53 -15.07
CA ASN A 188 0.47 3.65 -15.39
C ASN A 188 0.93 3.50 -16.86
N PRO A 189 0.57 4.43 -17.76
CA PRO A 189 0.94 4.33 -19.17
C PRO A 189 2.43 4.63 -19.41
N ILE A 190 3.09 5.33 -18.46
CA ILE A 190 4.49 5.72 -18.56
C ILE A 190 5.31 4.80 -17.66
N LYS A 191 6.17 4.00 -18.26
CA LYS A 191 7.16 3.19 -17.55
C LYS A 191 8.54 3.83 -17.76
N GLN A 192 9.06 4.44 -16.71
CA GLN A 192 10.48 4.83 -16.66
C GLN A 192 11.25 3.66 -16.07
N GLU A 193 12.18 3.10 -16.81
CA GLU A 193 12.92 1.89 -16.39
C GLU A 193 14.00 2.18 -15.35
N ILE A 194 13.67 2.97 -14.30
CA ILE A 194 14.63 3.39 -13.28
C ILE A 194 15.15 2.19 -12.47
N VAL A 195 14.28 1.22 -12.17
CA VAL A 195 14.69 0.03 -11.41
C VAL A 195 15.80 -0.76 -12.14
N ARG A 196 15.79 -0.75 -13.48
CA ARG A 196 16.82 -1.40 -14.30
C ARG A 196 18.15 -0.64 -14.37
N GLN A 197 18.16 0.63 -13.92
CA GLN A 197 19.36 1.48 -13.87
C GLN A 197 20.08 1.38 -12.51
N ILE A 198 19.47 0.73 -11.53
CA ILE A 198 20.10 0.42 -10.25
C ILE A 198 21.10 -0.71 -10.46
N ASP A 199 22.26 -0.65 -9.78
CA ASP A 199 23.21 -1.75 -9.79
C ASP A 199 22.51 -3.06 -9.40
N ARG A 200 22.65 -4.06 -10.26
CA ARG A 200 21.92 -5.32 -10.16
C ARG A 200 22.21 -6.07 -8.87
N ASP A 201 23.48 -6.27 -8.59
CA ASP A 201 23.90 -7.05 -7.42
C ASP A 201 23.55 -6.31 -6.13
N PHE A 202 23.62 -4.99 -6.17
CA PHE A 202 23.18 -4.15 -5.06
C PHE A 202 21.68 -4.30 -4.81
N LEU A 203 20.84 -4.21 -5.84
CA LEU A 203 19.39 -4.40 -5.73
C LEU A 203 19.04 -5.77 -5.13
N GLU A 204 19.67 -6.84 -5.65
CA GLU A 204 19.41 -8.20 -5.17
C GLU A 204 19.84 -8.38 -3.69
N ARG A 205 20.97 -7.81 -3.27
CA ARG A 205 21.36 -7.81 -1.86
C ARG A 205 20.34 -7.11 -0.96
N LYS A 206 19.80 -5.96 -1.41
CA LYS A 206 18.76 -5.23 -0.66
C LYS A 206 17.45 -6.02 -0.59
N VAL A 207 17.06 -6.71 -1.65
CA VAL A 207 15.89 -7.61 -1.64
C VAL A 207 16.13 -8.78 -0.68
N GLU A 208 17.31 -9.39 -0.70
CA GLU A 208 17.66 -10.47 0.23
C GLU A 208 17.57 -9.99 1.68
N GLN A 209 18.11 -8.81 1.97
CA GLN A 209 18.14 -8.21 3.30
C GLN A 209 16.74 -7.91 3.85
N HIS A 210 15.84 -7.33 3.04
CA HIS A 210 14.58 -6.79 3.51
C HIS A 210 13.37 -7.65 3.16
N CYS A 211 13.31 -8.17 1.93
CA CYS A 211 12.08 -8.67 1.34
C CYS A 211 11.99 -10.20 1.29
N ARG A 212 13.12 -10.91 1.34
CA ARG A 212 13.21 -12.35 1.04
C ARG A 212 12.20 -13.22 1.78
N PRO A 213 11.94 -13.06 3.08
CA PRO A 213 10.97 -13.92 3.78
C PRO A 213 9.55 -13.83 3.20
N LEU A 214 9.07 -12.61 2.89
CA LEU A 214 7.74 -12.41 2.30
C LEU A 214 7.73 -12.78 0.81
N MET A 215 8.81 -12.53 0.08
CA MET A 215 8.95 -12.96 -1.31
C MET A 215 8.87 -14.48 -1.41
N THR A 216 9.61 -15.21 -0.59
CA THR A 216 9.56 -16.68 -0.57
C THR A 216 8.18 -17.21 -0.22
N ARG A 217 7.46 -16.53 0.69
CA ARG A 217 6.11 -16.96 1.10
C ARG A 217 5.06 -16.73 0.03
N PHE A 218 5.08 -15.57 -0.66
CA PHE A 218 3.99 -15.15 -1.55
C PHE A 218 4.33 -15.20 -3.03
N PHE A 219 5.62 -15.19 -3.39
CA PHE A 219 6.14 -15.15 -4.76
C PHE A 219 7.34 -16.10 -4.93
N PRO A 220 7.19 -17.40 -4.56
CA PRO A 220 8.31 -18.35 -4.60
C PRO A 220 8.91 -18.55 -5.99
N GLU A 221 8.15 -18.23 -7.05
CA GLU A 221 8.58 -18.28 -8.44
C GLU A 221 9.48 -17.12 -8.85
N ILE A 222 9.45 -15.98 -8.11
CA ILE A 222 10.26 -14.79 -8.40
C ILE A 222 11.54 -14.84 -7.56
N LYS A 223 12.63 -15.24 -8.17
CA LYS A 223 13.95 -15.39 -7.52
C LYS A 223 14.80 -14.13 -7.67
N SER A 224 14.60 -13.38 -8.74
CA SER A 224 15.38 -12.21 -9.12
C SER A 224 14.53 -11.18 -9.87
N LEU A 225 15.13 -10.03 -10.20
CA LEU A 225 14.50 -9.00 -11.01
C LEU A 225 14.03 -9.52 -12.38
N ASP A 226 14.73 -10.50 -12.96
CA ASP A 226 14.41 -11.01 -14.31
C ASP A 226 13.11 -11.81 -14.34
N ASP A 227 12.72 -12.38 -13.20
CA ASP A 227 11.46 -13.12 -13.07
C ASP A 227 10.26 -12.16 -12.83
N ALA A 228 10.55 -10.91 -12.46
CA ALA A 228 9.51 -9.92 -12.14
C ALA A 228 8.94 -9.25 -13.40
N LYS A 229 7.63 -9.02 -13.40
CA LYS A 229 6.93 -8.27 -14.47
C LYS A 229 6.91 -6.79 -14.13
N LEU A 230 7.91 -6.03 -14.61
CA LEU A 230 8.02 -4.59 -14.39
C LEU A 230 7.04 -3.76 -15.26
#